data_d7bb11d0523294e0d2631167541b584f
#
_entry.id   d7bb11d0523294e0d2631167541b584f
#
_cell.length_a   1.000
_cell.length_b   1.000
_cell.length_c   1.000
_cell.angle_alpha   90.00
_cell.angle_beta   90.00
_cell.angle_gamma   90.00
#
_symmetry.space_group_name_H-M   'P 1'
#
loop_
_entity.id
_entity.type
_entity.pdbx_description
1 polymer ?
#
loop_
_entity_poly.entity_id
_entity_poly.type
_entity_poly.pdbx_seq_one_letter_code
_entity_poly.pdbx_strand_id
1 'polypeptide(L)'
;MQTFDFLAAEITQSDIAAFAADKVNLGSERANQYREQVRHLRDHLDRYISEHPDMGLAKMILSGSLAKSTALRTINDIDVGLYVKGDSAPHDLGELLEWLVGRLRTTYHQISPENIRVDGPCVVISFSTGLDVEIAPILYEGDPQWRGYLFDRFTGAKVLTSIPLHIDFLRKRKSAQPQHFVQVIRLLKWWMRERGKDTPGFGIRPFLLELIAAKLADNGCKFDDYHTGLEHFFLYVQKTGLTERIAFRDNYPASALPAISTGVVEIFDPVNAENNVASTMTETTRRTFVELAEKALDALSYARTCQTKADAVECWREVMGATFNA
;
A
#
# COMPACT_ATOMS: atom_id res chain seq x y z
N MET A 1 43.74 3.82 31.48
CA MET A 1 42.45 4.44 31.25
C MET A 1 41.95 3.83 29.96
N GLN A 2 41.14 2.75 30.04
CA GLN A 2 40.58 2.10 28.87
C GLN A 2 39.46 3.00 28.35
N THR A 3 39.63 3.54 27.16
CA THR A 3 38.54 4.13 26.39
C THR A 3 37.59 2.99 26.01
N PHE A 4 36.49 2.85 26.74
CA PHE A 4 35.40 1.96 26.33
C PHE A 4 34.83 2.47 24.98
N ASP A 5 34.98 1.64 23.99
CA ASP A 5 34.43 1.85 22.65
C ASP A 5 32.89 1.70 22.73
N PHE A 6 32.19 2.79 23.07
CA PHE A 6 30.71 2.83 23.15
C PHE A 6 29.99 2.68 21.79
N LEU A 7 30.74 2.52 20.70
CA LEU A 7 30.20 2.41 19.34
C LEU A 7 29.70 0.99 18.97
N ALA A 8 29.90 -0.01 19.82
CA ALA A 8 29.62 -1.42 19.48
C ALA A 8 28.18 -1.87 19.78
N ALA A 9 27.37 -1.08 20.46
CA ALA A 9 26.02 -1.47 20.93
C ALA A 9 24.88 -1.00 20.02
N GLU A 10 25.12 -0.05 19.14
CA GLU A 10 24.07 0.55 18.33
C GLU A 10 23.69 -0.31 17.10
N ILE A 11 22.40 -0.47 16.84
CA ILE A 11 21.90 -1.00 15.57
C ILE A 11 22.05 0.08 14.50
N THR A 12 22.94 -0.17 13.58
CA THR A 12 23.29 0.79 12.52
C THR A 12 22.27 0.82 11.38
N GLN A 13 22.30 1.89 10.61
CA GLN A 13 21.57 1.98 9.35
C GLN A 13 21.88 0.78 8.42
N SER A 14 23.12 0.30 8.40
CA SER A 14 23.54 -0.86 7.60
C SER A 14 22.90 -2.16 8.08
N ASP A 15 22.79 -2.37 9.39
CA ASP A 15 22.11 -3.54 9.96
C ASP A 15 20.63 -3.58 9.55
N ILE A 16 19.95 -2.45 9.68
CA ILE A 16 18.53 -2.34 9.27
C ILE A 16 18.39 -2.52 7.76
N ALA A 17 19.31 -1.99 6.98
CA ALA A 17 19.31 -2.16 5.52
C ALA A 17 19.52 -3.63 5.11
N ALA A 18 20.43 -4.34 5.79
CA ALA A 18 20.67 -5.77 5.56
C ALA A 18 19.42 -6.61 5.89
N PHE A 19 18.81 -6.37 7.05
CA PHE A 19 17.53 -6.99 7.41
C PHE A 19 16.44 -6.70 6.39
N ALA A 20 16.31 -5.44 5.99
CA ALA A 20 15.30 -5.06 5.01
C ALA A 20 15.52 -5.75 3.65
N ALA A 21 16.74 -5.87 3.20
CA ALA A 21 17.08 -6.56 1.96
C ALA A 21 16.77 -8.06 2.02
N ASP A 22 17.06 -8.70 3.15
CA ASP A 22 16.87 -10.14 3.34
C ASP A 22 15.41 -10.53 3.61
N LYS A 23 14.68 -9.80 4.46
CA LYS A 23 13.35 -10.20 4.95
C LYS A 23 12.20 -9.39 4.39
N VAL A 24 12.39 -8.07 4.21
CA VAL A 24 11.29 -7.14 3.96
C VAL A 24 11.09 -6.87 2.47
N ASN A 25 12.17 -6.60 1.75
CA ASN A 25 12.09 -6.07 0.39
C ASN A 25 11.80 -7.16 -0.64
N LEU A 26 10.88 -6.86 -1.54
CA LEU A 26 10.77 -7.62 -2.78
C LEU A 26 12.06 -7.43 -3.59
N GLY A 27 12.76 -8.52 -3.88
CA GLY A 27 14.00 -8.49 -4.66
C GLY A 27 13.77 -7.88 -6.04
N SER A 28 14.74 -7.15 -6.55
CA SER A 28 14.64 -6.42 -7.83
C SER A 28 14.32 -7.34 -9.01
N GLU A 29 14.90 -8.52 -9.05
CA GLU A 29 14.65 -9.52 -10.09
C GLU A 29 13.17 -9.95 -10.09
N ARG A 30 12.64 -10.35 -8.93
CA ARG A 30 11.24 -10.76 -8.78
C ARG A 30 10.28 -9.59 -9.09
N ALA A 31 10.63 -8.38 -8.63
CA ALA A 31 9.85 -7.18 -8.95
C ALA A 31 9.81 -6.90 -10.47
N ASN A 32 10.92 -7.12 -11.16
CA ASN A 32 10.98 -6.97 -12.62
C ASN A 32 10.20 -8.07 -13.34
N GLN A 33 10.31 -9.32 -12.92
CA GLN A 33 9.50 -10.42 -13.46
C GLN A 33 7.99 -10.11 -13.34
N TYR A 34 7.53 -9.60 -12.20
CA TYR A 34 6.13 -9.23 -12.00
C TYR A 34 5.69 -8.07 -12.90
N ARG A 35 6.54 -7.04 -13.04
CA ARG A 35 6.24 -5.93 -13.97
C ARG A 35 6.18 -6.38 -15.42
N GLU A 36 7.09 -7.27 -15.83
CA GLU A 36 7.10 -7.87 -17.17
C GLU A 36 5.83 -8.69 -17.42
N GLN A 37 5.39 -9.48 -16.45
CA GLN A 37 4.15 -10.24 -16.56
C GLN A 37 2.95 -9.33 -16.82
N VAL A 38 2.80 -8.24 -16.04
CA VAL A 38 1.72 -7.26 -16.26
C VAL A 38 1.89 -6.52 -17.58
N ARG A 39 3.13 -6.21 -17.97
CA ARG A 39 3.39 -5.59 -19.27
C ARG A 39 2.93 -6.47 -20.42
N HIS A 40 3.23 -7.76 -20.38
CA HIS A 40 2.77 -8.71 -21.40
C HIS A 40 1.24 -8.78 -21.46
N LEU A 41 0.56 -8.85 -20.31
CA LEU A 41 -0.90 -8.81 -20.29
C LEU A 41 -1.43 -7.52 -20.92
N ARG A 42 -0.90 -6.38 -20.49
CA ARG A 42 -1.32 -5.09 -21.02
C ARG A 42 -1.09 -4.96 -22.52
N ASP A 43 0.12 -5.27 -23.01
CA ASP A 43 0.47 -5.13 -24.42
C ASP A 43 -0.40 -6.05 -25.31
N HIS A 44 -0.80 -7.22 -24.78
CA HIS A 44 -1.76 -8.08 -25.44
C HIS A 44 -3.17 -7.46 -25.46
N LEU A 45 -3.64 -6.94 -24.32
CA LEU A 45 -4.92 -6.28 -24.20
C LEU A 45 -5.02 -5.05 -25.11
N ASP A 46 -4.00 -4.19 -25.11
CA ASP A 46 -3.96 -2.97 -25.92
C ASP A 46 -4.08 -3.29 -27.42
N ARG A 47 -3.39 -4.36 -27.87
CA ARG A 47 -3.52 -4.86 -29.25
C ARG A 47 -4.93 -5.37 -29.53
N TYR A 48 -5.47 -6.18 -28.63
CA TYR A 48 -6.82 -6.74 -28.78
C TYR A 48 -7.89 -5.66 -28.84
N ILE A 49 -7.81 -4.63 -27.98
CA ILE A 49 -8.72 -3.48 -27.97
C ILE A 49 -8.63 -2.70 -29.30
N SER A 50 -7.43 -2.55 -29.88
CA SER A 50 -7.27 -1.84 -31.15
C SER A 50 -7.96 -2.54 -32.31
N GLU A 51 -8.05 -3.86 -32.25
CA GLU A 51 -8.72 -4.70 -33.26
C GLU A 51 -10.23 -4.85 -32.97
N HIS A 52 -10.66 -4.65 -31.71
CA HIS A 52 -12.02 -4.85 -31.24
C HIS A 52 -12.49 -3.67 -30.36
N PRO A 53 -12.69 -2.47 -30.91
CA PRO A 53 -12.99 -1.25 -30.14
C PRO A 53 -14.35 -1.26 -29.42
N ASP A 54 -15.23 -2.16 -29.78
CA ASP A 54 -16.55 -2.43 -29.18
C ASP A 54 -16.49 -3.31 -27.91
N MET A 55 -15.32 -3.81 -27.55
CA MET A 55 -15.14 -4.64 -26.35
C MET A 55 -15.48 -3.94 -25.02
N GLY A 56 -15.57 -2.62 -25.01
CA GLY A 56 -15.87 -1.84 -23.80
C GLY A 56 -14.69 -1.71 -22.83
N LEU A 57 -13.50 -2.22 -23.19
CA LEU A 57 -12.27 -2.06 -22.40
C LEU A 57 -11.50 -0.83 -22.86
N ALA A 58 -10.86 -0.11 -21.93
CA ALA A 58 -10.12 1.11 -22.24
C ALA A 58 -8.62 0.97 -21.98
N LYS A 59 -8.20 0.57 -20.79
CA LYS A 59 -6.78 0.50 -20.44
C LYS A 59 -6.52 -0.33 -19.19
N MET A 60 -5.41 -1.08 -19.19
CA MET A 60 -4.88 -1.78 -18.01
C MET A 60 -3.73 -0.99 -17.40
N ILE A 61 -3.75 -0.76 -16.10
CA ILE A 61 -2.70 -0.02 -15.37
C ILE A 61 -2.26 -0.81 -14.15
N LEU A 62 -0.95 -1.05 -14.01
CA LEU A 62 -0.37 -1.60 -12.78
C LEU A 62 -0.68 -0.69 -11.61
N SER A 63 -1.16 -1.26 -10.51
CA SER A 63 -1.56 -0.53 -9.31
C SER A 63 -0.92 -1.10 -8.04
N GLY A 64 -1.47 -0.78 -6.88
CA GLY A 64 -1.09 -1.33 -5.60
C GLY A 64 0.35 -1.05 -5.18
N SER A 65 0.86 -1.94 -4.36
CA SER A 65 2.17 -1.78 -3.72
C SER A 65 3.34 -1.90 -4.69
N LEU A 66 3.19 -2.72 -5.75
CA LEU A 66 4.24 -2.91 -6.76
C LEU A 66 4.44 -1.64 -7.60
N ALA A 67 3.35 -0.97 -8.01
CA ALA A 67 3.41 0.28 -8.76
C ALA A 67 4.03 1.42 -7.95
N LYS A 68 3.72 1.47 -6.64
CA LYS A 68 4.21 2.47 -5.68
C LYS A 68 5.61 2.16 -5.14
N SER A 69 6.20 1.01 -5.50
CA SER A 69 7.48 0.52 -4.97
C SER A 69 7.47 0.25 -3.46
N THR A 70 6.31 0.00 -2.87
CA THR A 70 6.13 -0.30 -1.45
C THR A 70 5.80 -1.77 -1.17
N ALA A 71 5.96 -2.64 -2.17
CA ALA A 71 5.72 -4.07 -2.05
C ALA A 71 6.71 -4.74 -1.11
N LEU A 72 6.22 -5.69 -0.30
CA LEU A 72 7.01 -6.56 0.53
C LEU A 72 7.41 -7.84 -0.21
N ARG A 73 8.43 -8.53 0.29
CA ARG A 73 8.88 -9.83 -0.23
C ARG A 73 7.77 -10.89 -0.25
N THR A 74 6.80 -10.74 0.61
CA THR A 74 5.68 -11.68 0.80
C THR A 74 4.50 -11.44 -0.11
N ILE A 75 4.62 -10.55 -1.09
CA ILE A 75 3.57 -10.34 -2.09
C ILE A 75 3.34 -11.63 -2.90
N ASN A 76 2.09 -12.03 -3.02
CA ASN A 76 1.66 -13.21 -3.78
C ASN A 76 0.80 -12.84 -4.98
N ASP A 77 0.32 -11.61 -5.02
CA ASP A 77 -0.61 -11.04 -5.97
C ASP A 77 -0.10 -9.73 -6.55
N ILE A 78 -0.53 -9.39 -7.73
CA ILE A 78 -0.24 -8.12 -8.39
C ILE A 78 -1.56 -7.39 -8.62
N ASP A 79 -1.68 -6.23 -8.03
CA ASP A 79 -2.84 -5.36 -8.25
C ASP A 79 -2.78 -4.67 -9.61
N VAL A 80 -3.88 -4.73 -10.34
CA VAL A 80 -4.07 -4.06 -11.63
C VAL A 80 -5.44 -3.39 -11.67
N GLY A 81 -5.50 -2.16 -12.13
CA GLY A 81 -6.78 -1.55 -12.49
C GLY A 81 -7.06 -1.72 -13.98
N LEU A 82 -8.25 -2.16 -14.32
CA LEU A 82 -8.73 -2.21 -15.69
C LEU A 82 -9.86 -1.20 -15.88
N TYR A 83 -9.57 -0.15 -16.61
CA TYR A 83 -10.55 0.87 -16.98
C TYR A 83 -11.48 0.31 -18.04
N VAL A 84 -12.77 0.35 -17.75
CA VAL A 84 -13.84 -0.12 -18.64
C VAL A 84 -14.73 1.05 -19.00
N LYS A 85 -15.21 1.12 -20.27
CA LYS A 85 -16.06 2.21 -20.73
C LYS A 85 -17.42 2.12 -20.05
N GLY A 86 -17.78 3.15 -19.32
CA GLY A 86 -19.01 3.17 -18.49
C GLY A 86 -20.30 3.08 -19.28
N ASP A 87 -20.31 3.50 -20.54
CA ASP A 87 -21.44 3.37 -21.47
C ASP A 87 -21.67 1.93 -21.99
N SER A 88 -20.65 1.08 -21.89
CA SER A 88 -20.67 -0.28 -22.44
C SER A 88 -20.65 -1.37 -21.36
N ALA A 89 -20.37 -1.02 -20.12
CA ALA A 89 -20.20 -1.95 -19.01
C ALA A 89 -21.41 -1.93 -18.05
N PRO A 90 -21.74 -3.07 -17.41
CA PRO A 90 -22.71 -3.10 -16.32
C PRO A 90 -22.36 -2.15 -15.17
N HIS A 91 -23.39 -1.64 -14.49
CA HIS A 91 -23.23 -0.73 -13.36
C HIS A 91 -23.51 -1.38 -11.99
N ASP A 92 -23.85 -2.66 -11.98
CA ASP A 92 -23.86 -3.54 -10.80
C ASP A 92 -22.54 -4.27 -10.70
N LEU A 93 -22.00 -4.44 -9.47
CA LEU A 93 -20.69 -5.07 -9.28
C LEU A 93 -20.67 -6.52 -9.74
N GLY A 94 -21.68 -7.31 -9.40
CA GLY A 94 -21.72 -8.72 -9.75
C GLY A 94 -21.79 -8.92 -11.27
N GLU A 95 -22.69 -8.19 -11.93
CA GLU A 95 -22.84 -8.22 -13.38
C GLU A 95 -21.55 -7.72 -14.08
N LEU A 96 -20.90 -6.68 -13.55
CA LEU A 96 -19.65 -6.13 -14.07
C LEU A 96 -18.52 -7.15 -14.00
N LEU A 97 -18.40 -7.88 -12.88
CA LEU A 97 -17.35 -8.88 -12.72
C LEU A 97 -17.54 -10.06 -13.68
N GLU A 98 -18.76 -10.59 -13.80
CA GLU A 98 -19.07 -11.68 -14.75
C GLU A 98 -18.88 -11.23 -16.21
N TRP A 99 -19.33 -10.02 -16.54
CA TRP A 99 -19.10 -9.43 -17.85
C TRP A 99 -17.59 -9.31 -18.14
N LEU A 100 -16.80 -8.85 -17.16
CA LEU A 100 -15.35 -8.70 -17.30
C LEU A 100 -14.65 -10.05 -17.47
N VAL A 101 -15.05 -11.08 -16.71
CA VAL A 101 -14.53 -12.46 -16.88
C VAL A 101 -14.75 -12.92 -18.33
N GLY A 102 -15.95 -12.72 -18.88
CA GLY A 102 -16.25 -13.06 -20.27
C GLY A 102 -15.32 -12.33 -21.26
N ARG A 103 -15.10 -11.02 -21.07
CA ARG A 103 -14.19 -10.22 -21.93
C ARG A 103 -12.74 -10.68 -21.82
N LEU A 104 -12.25 -10.93 -20.59
CA LEU A 104 -10.88 -11.38 -20.38
C LEU A 104 -10.63 -12.78 -20.92
N ARG A 105 -11.58 -13.72 -20.79
CA ARG A 105 -11.48 -15.05 -21.40
C ARG A 105 -11.39 -15.00 -22.92
N THR A 106 -12.14 -14.10 -23.53
CA THR A 106 -12.08 -13.88 -24.99
C THR A 106 -10.74 -13.25 -25.38
N THR A 107 -10.26 -12.27 -24.65
CA THR A 107 -8.99 -11.60 -24.91
C THR A 107 -7.79 -12.53 -24.71
N TYR A 108 -7.78 -13.30 -23.62
CA TYR A 108 -6.67 -14.18 -23.24
C TYR A 108 -7.00 -15.65 -23.46
N HIS A 109 -7.47 -15.99 -24.66
CA HIS A 109 -7.90 -17.35 -25.05
C HIS A 109 -6.80 -18.43 -24.87
N GLN A 110 -5.52 -18.02 -24.74
CA GLN A 110 -4.40 -18.93 -24.42
C GLN A 110 -4.32 -19.27 -22.92
N ILE A 111 -5.06 -18.60 -22.06
CA ILE A 111 -5.16 -18.89 -20.62
C ILE A 111 -6.40 -19.76 -20.42
N SER A 112 -6.23 -20.87 -19.71
CA SER A 112 -7.36 -21.75 -19.36
C SER A 112 -8.50 -20.97 -18.69
N PRO A 113 -9.76 -21.14 -19.11
CA PRO A 113 -10.90 -20.37 -18.58
C PRO A 113 -11.06 -20.43 -17.05
N GLU A 114 -10.71 -21.56 -16.43
CA GLU A 114 -10.74 -21.74 -14.97
C GLU A 114 -9.71 -20.87 -14.22
N ASN A 115 -8.67 -20.44 -14.93
CA ASN A 115 -7.64 -19.53 -14.36
C ASN A 115 -8.04 -18.06 -14.47
N ILE A 116 -9.22 -17.75 -15.05
CA ILE A 116 -9.80 -16.41 -15.08
C ILE A 116 -11.15 -16.48 -14.35
N ARG A 117 -11.20 -15.99 -13.12
CA ARG A 117 -12.36 -16.14 -12.24
C ARG A 117 -12.62 -14.88 -11.42
N VAL A 118 -13.83 -14.74 -10.93
CA VAL A 118 -14.18 -13.73 -9.91
C VAL A 118 -13.57 -14.16 -8.58
N ASP A 119 -12.96 -13.21 -7.88
CA ASP A 119 -12.50 -13.37 -6.49
C ASP A 119 -12.74 -12.05 -5.73
N GLY A 120 -13.72 -12.05 -4.83
CA GLY A 120 -14.17 -10.85 -4.14
C GLY A 120 -14.62 -9.75 -5.12
N PRO A 121 -14.08 -8.53 -5.03
CA PRO A 121 -14.46 -7.41 -5.91
C PRO A 121 -13.60 -7.33 -7.19
N CYS A 122 -12.80 -8.35 -7.48
CA CYS A 122 -11.84 -8.38 -8.58
C CYS A 122 -12.05 -9.59 -9.49
N VAL A 123 -11.47 -9.54 -10.66
CA VAL A 123 -11.22 -10.73 -11.48
C VAL A 123 -9.77 -11.12 -11.33
N VAL A 124 -9.51 -12.38 -11.03
CA VAL A 124 -8.15 -12.92 -10.87
C VAL A 124 -7.75 -13.69 -12.11
N ILE A 125 -6.53 -13.45 -12.60
CA ILE A 125 -5.85 -14.29 -13.58
C ILE A 125 -4.72 -15.03 -12.86
N SER A 126 -4.84 -16.36 -12.76
CA SER A 126 -3.83 -17.23 -12.15
C SER A 126 -2.88 -17.78 -13.20
N PHE A 127 -1.57 -17.68 -12.91
CA PHE A 127 -0.51 -18.21 -13.79
C PHE A 127 0.09 -19.49 -13.23
N SER A 128 0.58 -20.35 -14.12
CA SER A 128 1.28 -21.60 -13.73
C SER A 128 2.52 -21.39 -12.85
N THR A 129 3.04 -20.17 -12.78
CA THR A 129 4.14 -19.77 -11.89
C THR A 129 3.71 -19.59 -10.44
N GLY A 130 2.42 -19.74 -10.13
CA GLY A 130 1.84 -19.46 -8.81
C GLY A 130 1.64 -17.96 -8.53
N LEU A 131 1.71 -17.12 -9.56
CA LEU A 131 1.41 -15.70 -9.46
C LEU A 131 -0.04 -15.45 -9.85
N ASP A 132 -0.73 -14.69 -9.01
CA ASP A 132 -2.06 -14.16 -9.29
C ASP A 132 -2.00 -12.68 -9.69
N VAL A 133 -2.79 -12.29 -10.68
CA VAL A 133 -3.01 -10.89 -11.06
C VAL A 133 -4.46 -10.54 -10.73
N GLU A 134 -4.64 -9.68 -9.74
CA GLU A 134 -5.95 -9.17 -9.31
C GLU A 134 -6.32 -7.94 -10.12
N ILE A 135 -7.40 -8.05 -10.89
CA ILE A 135 -7.88 -7.02 -11.81
C ILE A 135 -9.13 -6.38 -11.23
N ALA A 136 -8.98 -5.16 -10.73
CA ALA A 136 -10.10 -4.35 -10.27
C ALA A 136 -10.70 -3.57 -11.45
N PRO A 137 -12.00 -3.76 -11.78
CA PRO A 137 -12.67 -2.96 -12.81
C PRO A 137 -12.90 -1.54 -12.32
N ILE A 138 -12.61 -0.55 -13.18
CA ILE A 138 -12.84 0.87 -12.93
C ILE A 138 -13.73 1.41 -14.04
N LEU A 139 -14.96 1.80 -13.69
CA LEU A 139 -15.87 2.44 -14.63
C LEU A 139 -15.30 3.81 -15.04
N TYR A 140 -15.09 3.99 -16.33
CA TYR A 140 -14.36 5.13 -16.89
C TYR A 140 -15.23 5.92 -17.87
N GLU A 141 -15.33 7.22 -17.67
CA GLU A 141 -16.17 8.14 -18.42
C GLU A 141 -15.36 9.14 -19.27
N GLY A 142 -14.07 8.86 -19.50
CA GLY A 142 -13.25 9.72 -20.36
C GLY A 142 -12.46 10.81 -19.66
N ASP A 143 -12.33 10.81 -18.33
CA ASP A 143 -11.55 11.81 -17.58
C ASP A 143 -10.05 11.76 -17.99
N PRO A 144 -9.43 12.92 -18.35
CA PRO A 144 -8.05 12.95 -18.83
C PRO A 144 -7.01 12.58 -17.75
N GLN A 145 -7.36 12.62 -16.48
CA GLN A 145 -6.53 12.18 -15.36
C GLN A 145 -6.83 10.74 -14.94
N TRP A 146 -7.56 10.00 -15.77
CA TRP A 146 -7.95 8.62 -15.49
C TRP A 146 -8.73 8.47 -14.18
N ARG A 147 -9.58 9.46 -13.85
CA ARG A 147 -10.57 9.27 -12.79
C ARG A 147 -11.68 8.37 -13.29
N GLY A 148 -12.11 7.48 -12.39
CA GLY A 148 -13.21 6.56 -12.64
C GLY A 148 -13.72 6.00 -11.32
N TYR A 149 -14.70 5.11 -11.38
CA TYR A 149 -15.34 4.56 -10.21
C TYR A 149 -15.02 3.08 -10.06
N LEU A 150 -14.44 2.70 -8.93
CA LEU A 150 -14.38 1.31 -8.50
C LEU A 150 -15.47 1.04 -7.45
N PHE A 151 -15.78 -0.21 -7.24
CA PHE A 151 -16.73 -0.62 -6.22
C PHE A 151 -16.02 -0.94 -4.90
N ASP A 152 -16.48 -0.34 -3.82
CA ASP A 152 -16.03 -0.71 -2.47
C ASP A 152 -16.48 -2.14 -2.15
N ARG A 153 -15.53 -2.97 -1.75
CA ARG A 153 -15.74 -4.42 -1.53
C ARG A 153 -16.69 -4.75 -0.38
N PHE A 154 -16.95 -3.82 0.52
CA PHE A 154 -17.79 -4.04 1.70
C PHE A 154 -19.20 -3.47 1.53
N THR A 155 -19.30 -2.32 0.87
CA THR A 155 -20.57 -1.61 0.74
C THR A 155 -21.20 -1.72 -0.66
N GLY A 156 -20.44 -2.15 -1.66
CA GLY A 156 -20.84 -2.09 -3.07
C GLY A 156 -20.96 -0.67 -3.62
N ALA A 157 -20.64 0.36 -2.83
CA ALA A 157 -20.72 1.75 -3.26
C ALA A 157 -19.66 2.07 -4.31
N LYS A 158 -20.01 2.94 -5.26
CA LYS A 158 -19.05 3.48 -6.23
C LYS A 158 -18.14 4.51 -5.55
N VAL A 159 -16.84 4.30 -5.63
CA VAL A 159 -15.81 5.17 -5.04
C VAL A 159 -14.94 5.74 -6.15
N LEU A 160 -14.88 7.06 -6.22
CA LEU A 160 -14.01 7.75 -7.18
C LEU A 160 -12.55 7.44 -6.88
N THR A 161 -11.81 7.08 -7.91
CA THR A 161 -10.38 6.76 -7.84
C THR A 161 -9.64 7.21 -9.09
N SER A 162 -8.32 7.24 -9.02
CA SER A 162 -7.43 7.32 -10.19
C SER A 162 -6.09 6.68 -9.83
N ILE A 163 -5.75 5.57 -10.47
CA ILE A 163 -4.47 4.90 -10.25
C ILE A 163 -3.28 5.81 -10.56
N PRO A 164 -3.24 6.53 -11.70
CA PRO A 164 -2.14 7.44 -11.98
C PRO A 164 -1.94 8.52 -10.91
N LEU A 165 -3.03 9.12 -10.42
CA LEU A 165 -2.95 10.15 -9.38
C LEU A 165 -2.47 9.60 -8.03
N HIS A 166 -2.86 8.37 -7.66
CA HIS A 166 -2.34 7.71 -6.46
C HIS A 166 -0.83 7.39 -6.57
N ILE A 167 -0.37 6.97 -7.75
CA ILE A 167 1.06 6.73 -8.00
C ILE A 167 1.83 8.05 -7.93
N ASP A 168 1.33 9.09 -8.57
CA ASP A 168 1.97 10.42 -8.59
C ASP A 168 2.01 11.06 -7.21
N PHE A 169 0.96 10.89 -6.40
CA PHE A 169 0.92 11.34 -5.01
C PHE A 169 2.12 10.84 -4.20
N LEU A 170 2.40 9.53 -4.26
CA LEU A 170 3.51 8.95 -3.52
C LEU A 170 4.86 9.25 -4.19
N ARG A 171 4.90 9.30 -5.53
CA ARG A 171 6.10 9.64 -6.31
C ARG A 171 6.62 11.05 -5.98
N LYS A 172 5.75 12.04 -5.83
CA LYS A 172 6.13 13.41 -5.43
C LYS A 172 6.89 13.41 -4.12
N ARG A 173 6.38 12.70 -3.09
CA ARG A 173 7.01 12.61 -1.76
C ARG A 173 8.31 11.82 -1.78
N LYS A 174 8.34 10.73 -2.52
CA LYS A 174 9.58 9.98 -2.78
C LYS A 174 10.65 10.85 -3.44
N SER A 175 10.27 11.71 -4.40
CA SER A 175 11.23 12.61 -5.08
C SER A 175 11.73 13.71 -4.16
N ALA A 176 10.90 14.19 -3.22
CA ALA A 176 11.30 15.16 -2.21
C ALA A 176 12.20 14.54 -1.12
N GLN A 177 12.06 13.24 -0.87
CA GLN A 177 12.80 12.47 0.14
C GLN A 177 13.33 11.15 -0.45
N PRO A 178 14.31 11.21 -1.36
CA PRO A 178 14.64 10.08 -2.25
C PRO A 178 15.32 8.91 -1.54
N GLN A 179 15.99 9.12 -0.41
CA GLN A 179 16.84 8.11 0.20
C GLN A 179 16.03 7.03 0.92
N HIS A 180 15.17 7.38 1.87
CA HIS A 180 14.64 6.42 2.83
C HIS A 180 13.12 6.37 2.94
N PHE A 181 12.38 7.36 2.44
CA PHE A 181 10.93 7.45 2.57
C PHE A 181 10.18 6.15 2.21
N VAL A 182 10.44 5.61 1.03
CA VAL A 182 9.77 4.37 0.57
C VAL A 182 10.23 3.16 1.38
N GLN A 183 11.49 3.12 1.82
CA GLN A 183 11.99 2.02 2.63
C GLN A 183 11.39 2.03 4.04
N VAL A 184 11.20 3.19 4.64
CA VAL A 184 10.49 3.33 5.92
C VAL A 184 9.04 2.84 5.78
N ILE A 185 8.35 3.18 4.70
CA ILE A 185 7.00 2.64 4.44
C ILE A 185 6.99 1.11 4.38
N ARG A 186 7.98 0.48 3.73
CA ARG A 186 8.09 -0.99 3.70
C ARG A 186 8.33 -1.58 5.09
N LEU A 187 9.20 -0.96 5.89
CA LEU A 187 9.46 -1.36 7.27
C LEU A 187 8.22 -1.23 8.15
N LEU A 188 7.45 -0.15 7.98
CA LEU A 188 6.15 0.04 8.67
C LEU A 188 5.11 -1.01 8.26
N LYS A 189 5.03 -1.35 6.98
CA LYS A 189 4.16 -2.45 6.51
C LYS A 189 4.59 -3.80 7.07
N TRP A 190 5.89 -4.03 7.14
CA TRP A 190 6.45 -5.23 7.76
C TRP A 190 6.11 -5.30 9.24
N TRP A 191 6.36 -4.22 10.00
CA TRP A 191 5.97 -4.10 11.40
C TRP A 191 4.49 -4.41 11.61
N MET A 192 3.61 -3.79 10.82
CA MET A 192 2.17 -4.05 10.90
C MET A 192 1.81 -5.51 10.67
N ARG A 193 2.45 -6.15 9.69
CA ARG A 193 2.25 -7.57 9.40
C ARG A 193 2.69 -8.46 10.56
N GLU A 194 3.83 -8.17 11.17
CA GLU A 194 4.30 -8.93 12.34
C GLU A 194 3.35 -8.73 13.54
N ARG A 195 2.91 -7.51 13.81
CA ARG A 195 1.92 -7.23 14.89
C ARG A 195 0.57 -7.89 14.64
N GLY A 196 0.13 -7.98 13.40
CA GLY A 196 -1.09 -8.69 13.05
C GLY A 196 -1.06 -10.19 13.35
N LYS A 197 0.13 -10.81 13.34
CA LYS A 197 0.29 -12.21 13.76
C LYS A 197 0.09 -12.40 15.27
N ASP A 198 0.56 -11.43 16.06
CA ASP A 198 0.54 -11.50 17.52
C ASP A 198 -0.77 -11.01 18.13
N THR A 199 -1.62 -10.35 17.34
CA THR A 199 -2.86 -9.72 17.79
C THR A 199 -4.03 -10.18 16.92
N PRO A 200 -4.67 -11.31 17.24
CA PRO A 200 -5.78 -11.86 16.47
C PRO A 200 -6.93 -10.85 16.28
N GLY A 201 -7.41 -10.73 15.04
CA GLY A 201 -8.46 -9.77 14.68
C GLY A 201 -8.00 -8.32 14.51
N PHE A 202 -6.73 -8.03 14.75
CA PHE A 202 -6.15 -6.72 14.47
C PHE A 202 -5.57 -6.66 13.05
N GLY A 203 -5.94 -5.62 12.34
CA GLY A 203 -5.38 -5.31 11.03
C GLY A 203 -5.83 -3.94 10.56
N ILE A 204 -4.92 -3.22 9.94
CA ILE A 204 -5.23 -1.98 9.24
C ILE A 204 -4.77 -2.08 7.78
N ARG A 205 -5.46 -1.35 6.92
CA ARG A 205 -5.10 -1.31 5.51
C ARG A 205 -3.68 -0.74 5.34
N PRO A 206 -2.77 -1.44 4.65
CA PRO A 206 -1.39 -0.94 4.45
C PRO A 206 -1.32 0.44 3.80
N PHE A 207 -2.36 0.84 3.07
CA PHE A 207 -2.47 2.17 2.48
C PHE A 207 -2.54 3.29 3.54
N LEU A 208 -3.12 3.04 4.72
CA LEU A 208 -3.12 4.01 5.82
C LEU A 208 -1.70 4.36 6.28
N LEU A 209 -0.79 3.38 6.32
CA LEU A 209 0.62 3.62 6.67
C LEU A 209 1.31 4.53 5.65
N GLU A 210 1.01 4.34 4.36
CA GLU A 210 1.51 5.20 3.29
C GLU A 210 1.01 6.64 3.45
N LEU A 211 -0.28 6.82 3.79
CA LEU A 211 -0.88 8.15 3.97
C LEU A 211 -0.35 8.87 5.22
N ILE A 212 -0.18 8.16 6.34
CA ILE A 212 0.42 8.74 7.55
C ILE A 212 1.88 9.15 7.28
N ALA A 213 2.67 8.29 6.61
CA ALA A 213 4.03 8.64 6.23
C ALA A 213 4.07 9.85 5.26
N ALA A 214 3.12 9.93 4.33
CA ALA A 214 2.97 11.08 3.44
C ALA A 214 2.65 12.38 4.20
N LYS A 215 1.77 12.30 5.20
CA LYS A 215 1.45 13.44 6.10
C LYS A 215 2.68 13.92 6.85
N LEU A 216 3.50 13.00 7.35
CA LEU A 216 4.76 13.35 8.02
C LEU A 216 5.72 14.07 7.07
N ALA A 217 5.88 13.57 5.85
CA ALA A 217 6.70 14.22 4.82
C ALA A 217 6.20 15.64 4.49
N ASP A 218 4.89 15.82 4.36
CA ASP A 218 4.27 17.12 4.10
C ASP A 218 4.40 18.09 5.30
N ASN A 219 4.49 17.58 6.53
CA ASN A 219 4.77 18.35 7.73
C ASN A 219 6.26 18.68 7.90
N GLY A 220 7.12 18.32 6.96
CA GLY A 220 8.56 18.61 6.98
C GLY A 220 9.41 17.61 7.76
N CYS A 221 8.84 16.47 8.21
CA CYS A 221 9.63 15.41 8.80
C CYS A 221 10.59 14.83 7.75
N LYS A 222 11.85 14.71 8.13
CA LYS A 222 12.88 14.11 7.29
C LYS A 222 12.98 12.62 7.55
N PHE A 223 13.24 11.87 6.50
CA PHE A 223 13.51 10.43 6.52
C PHE A 223 14.99 10.22 6.20
N ASP A 224 15.86 10.79 7.04
CA ASP A 224 17.32 10.82 6.82
C ASP A 224 17.97 9.45 7.07
N ASP A 225 17.36 8.64 7.96
CA ASP A 225 17.72 7.26 8.23
C ASP A 225 16.46 6.44 8.61
N TYR A 226 16.60 5.10 8.67
CA TYR A 226 15.47 4.20 8.94
C TYR A 226 14.97 4.29 10.37
N HIS A 227 15.87 4.36 11.34
CA HIS A 227 15.52 4.44 12.74
C HIS A 227 14.70 5.71 13.02
N THR A 228 15.23 6.86 12.66
CA THR A 228 14.58 8.17 12.82
C THR A 228 13.24 8.23 12.08
N GLY A 229 13.17 7.69 10.87
CA GLY A 229 11.92 7.63 10.11
C GLY A 229 10.84 6.79 10.79
N LEU A 230 11.19 5.67 11.41
CA LEU A 230 10.29 4.82 12.19
C LEU A 230 9.87 5.53 13.49
N GLU A 231 10.83 6.12 14.24
CA GLU A 231 10.53 6.89 15.45
C GLU A 231 9.56 8.04 15.17
N HIS A 232 9.77 8.81 14.11
CA HIS A 232 8.86 9.91 13.73
C HIS A 232 7.44 9.39 13.46
N PHE A 233 7.31 8.25 12.81
CA PHE A 233 6.00 7.66 12.54
C PHE A 233 5.30 7.24 13.84
N PHE A 234 5.98 6.48 14.69
CA PHE A 234 5.40 6.00 15.94
C PHE A 234 5.09 7.13 16.91
N LEU A 235 5.99 8.11 17.04
CA LEU A 235 5.78 9.29 17.84
C LEU A 235 4.57 10.12 17.39
N TYR A 236 4.38 10.25 16.08
CA TYR A 236 3.22 10.93 15.52
C TYR A 236 1.93 10.21 15.89
N VAL A 237 1.88 8.89 15.70
CA VAL A 237 0.71 8.06 16.04
C VAL A 237 0.40 8.16 17.54
N GLN A 238 1.41 8.04 18.40
CA GLN A 238 1.27 8.15 19.86
C GLN A 238 0.76 9.55 20.26
N LYS A 239 1.39 10.61 19.76
CA LYS A 239 1.05 11.99 20.15
C LYS A 239 -0.33 12.43 19.71
N THR A 240 -0.73 12.06 18.49
CA THR A 240 -2.02 12.49 17.94
C THR A 240 -3.15 11.53 18.32
N GLY A 241 -2.83 10.30 18.71
CA GLY A 241 -3.81 9.24 18.88
C GLY A 241 -4.67 9.03 17.64
N LEU A 242 -4.22 9.50 16.45
CA LEU A 242 -4.96 9.54 15.19
C LEU A 242 -6.32 10.24 15.28
N THR A 243 -6.44 11.24 16.16
CA THR A 243 -7.68 12.03 16.33
C THR A 243 -7.71 13.28 15.43
N GLU A 244 -6.58 13.64 14.82
CA GLU A 244 -6.54 14.71 13.84
C GLU A 244 -6.99 14.23 12.45
N ARG A 245 -7.60 15.14 11.70
CA ARG A 245 -7.98 14.89 10.31
C ARG A 245 -6.77 14.94 9.40
N ILE A 246 -6.47 13.84 8.70
CA ILE A 246 -5.41 13.75 7.69
C ILE A 246 -6.03 13.89 6.31
N ALA A 247 -5.64 14.93 5.58
CA ALA A 247 -6.08 15.17 4.21
C ALA A 247 -4.96 15.83 3.39
N PHE A 248 -5.08 15.75 2.07
CA PHE A 248 -4.06 16.17 1.13
C PHE A 248 -4.64 17.18 0.13
N ARG A 249 -3.80 18.06 -0.41
CA ARG A 249 -4.24 19.10 -1.36
C ARG A 249 -3.71 18.86 -2.77
N ASP A 250 -3.28 17.65 -3.06
CA ASP A 250 -2.69 17.31 -4.36
C ASP A 250 -3.74 17.33 -5.48
N ASN A 251 -4.97 16.87 -5.21
CA ASN A 251 -5.97 16.65 -6.25
C ASN A 251 -7.36 17.25 -5.94
N TYR A 252 -7.54 17.88 -4.78
CA TYR A 252 -8.77 18.59 -4.40
C TYR A 252 -8.49 19.71 -3.40
N PRO A 253 -9.33 20.76 -3.35
CA PRO A 253 -9.21 21.84 -2.36
C PRO A 253 -9.70 21.39 -0.99
N ALA A 254 -9.26 22.08 0.08
CA ALA A 254 -9.69 21.77 1.45
C ALA A 254 -11.23 21.87 1.65
N SER A 255 -11.89 22.73 0.88
CA SER A 255 -13.34 22.92 0.91
C SER A 255 -14.14 21.71 0.39
N ALA A 256 -13.49 20.77 -0.28
CA ALA A 256 -14.13 19.54 -0.75
C ALA A 256 -14.29 18.47 0.35
N LEU A 257 -13.61 18.65 1.48
CA LEU A 257 -13.69 17.70 2.59
C LEU A 257 -15.07 17.79 3.28
N PRO A 258 -15.62 16.66 3.76
CA PRO A 258 -16.85 16.64 4.51
C PRO A 258 -16.79 17.56 5.75
N ALA A 259 -17.84 18.35 5.96
CA ALA A 259 -17.93 19.24 7.13
C ALA A 259 -18.16 18.44 8.43
N ILE A 260 -18.82 17.30 8.34
CA ILE A 260 -19.16 16.41 9.47
C ILE A 260 -18.12 15.27 9.51
N SER A 261 -17.79 14.81 10.72
CA SER A 261 -16.90 13.66 10.90
C SER A 261 -17.47 12.40 10.24
N THR A 262 -16.61 11.67 9.54
CA THR A 262 -16.95 10.46 8.77
C THR A 262 -16.48 9.17 9.46
N GLY A 263 -15.93 9.27 10.68
CA GLY A 263 -15.45 8.10 11.41
C GLY A 263 -14.59 8.42 12.62
N VAL A 264 -14.21 7.40 13.38
CA VAL A 264 -13.34 7.51 14.56
C VAL A 264 -11.96 8.04 14.19
N VAL A 265 -11.46 7.64 13.02
CA VAL A 265 -10.22 8.13 12.42
C VAL A 265 -10.55 8.69 11.04
N GLU A 266 -10.02 9.87 10.74
CA GLU A 266 -10.25 10.53 9.46
C GLU A 266 -8.95 10.68 8.68
N ILE A 267 -8.75 9.77 7.73
CA ILE A 267 -7.63 9.79 6.78
C ILE A 267 -8.23 9.73 5.37
N PHE A 268 -8.22 10.85 4.68
CA PHE A 268 -8.85 10.98 3.39
C PHE A 268 -7.94 10.55 2.24
N ASP A 269 -8.55 9.91 1.26
CA ASP A 269 -7.90 9.52 0.02
C ASP A 269 -7.34 10.76 -0.71
N PRO A 270 -6.08 10.74 -1.17
CA PRO A 270 -5.48 11.90 -1.85
C PRO A 270 -6.10 12.23 -3.21
N VAL A 271 -6.98 11.39 -3.74
CA VAL A 271 -7.68 11.59 -5.02
C VAL A 271 -9.15 11.94 -4.81
N ASN A 272 -9.74 11.48 -3.70
CA ASN A 272 -11.17 11.62 -3.41
C ASN A 272 -11.38 12.16 -1.99
N ALA A 273 -11.77 13.44 -1.90
CA ALA A 273 -12.02 14.12 -0.63
C ALA A 273 -13.16 13.52 0.20
N GLU A 274 -14.09 12.80 -0.42
CA GLU A 274 -15.24 12.17 0.27
C GLU A 274 -14.89 10.78 0.82
N ASN A 275 -13.79 10.17 0.34
CA ASN A 275 -13.39 8.83 0.74
C ASN A 275 -12.48 8.87 1.99
N ASN A 276 -13.07 8.63 3.16
CA ASN A 276 -12.29 8.33 4.36
C ASN A 276 -11.78 6.88 4.31
N VAL A 277 -10.52 6.70 3.98
CA VAL A 277 -9.87 5.36 3.87
C VAL A 277 -9.87 4.60 5.21
N ALA A 278 -9.96 5.33 6.33
CA ALA A 278 -10.03 4.78 7.68
C ALA A 278 -11.47 4.58 8.20
N SER A 279 -12.51 4.75 7.38
CA SER A 279 -13.92 4.72 7.78
C SER A 279 -14.36 3.45 8.52
N THR A 280 -13.72 2.31 8.25
CA THR A 280 -13.99 1.03 8.91
C THR A 280 -13.22 0.83 10.21
N MET A 281 -12.34 1.76 10.59
CA MET A 281 -11.56 1.66 11.82
C MET A 281 -12.47 1.93 13.04
N THR A 282 -12.54 0.96 13.93
CA THR A 282 -13.26 1.10 15.20
C THR A 282 -12.39 1.79 16.25
N GLU A 283 -13.01 2.27 17.34
CA GLU A 283 -12.27 2.83 18.47
C GLU A 283 -11.30 1.80 19.10
N THR A 284 -11.70 0.54 19.16
CA THR A 284 -10.83 -0.55 19.65
C THR A 284 -9.62 -0.69 18.72
N THR A 285 -9.81 -0.76 17.40
CA THR A 285 -8.71 -0.87 16.43
C THR A 285 -7.78 0.33 16.51
N ARG A 286 -8.32 1.55 16.66
CA ARG A 286 -7.54 2.77 16.83
C ARG A 286 -6.66 2.71 18.07
N ARG A 287 -7.24 2.34 19.24
CA ARG A 287 -6.49 2.23 20.50
C ARG A 287 -5.40 1.17 20.40
N THR A 288 -5.72 -0.01 19.88
CA THR A 288 -4.72 -1.07 19.68
C THR A 288 -3.58 -0.59 18.80
N PHE A 289 -3.88 0.15 17.72
CA PHE A 289 -2.83 0.68 16.84
C PHE A 289 -1.93 1.70 17.55
N VAL A 290 -2.51 2.60 18.34
CA VAL A 290 -1.76 3.59 19.13
C VAL A 290 -0.89 2.88 20.17
N GLU A 291 -1.41 1.92 20.91
CA GLU A 291 -0.65 1.14 21.91
C GLU A 291 0.50 0.34 21.27
N LEU A 292 0.29 -0.23 20.09
CA LEU A 292 1.35 -0.93 19.36
C LEU A 292 2.43 0.03 18.84
N ALA A 293 2.04 1.22 18.42
CA ALA A 293 2.98 2.26 18.02
C ALA A 293 3.79 2.80 19.21
N GLU A 294 3.15 2.98 20.38
CA GLU A 294 3.83 3.38 21.63
C GLU A 294 4.87 2.33 22.05
N LYS A 295 4.49 1.06 22.10
CA LYS A 295 5.45 -0.04 22.40
C LYS A 295 6.62 -0.07 21.41
N ALA A 296 6.36 0.14 20.12
CA ALA A 296 7.42 0.18 19.12
C ALA A 296 8.35 1.40 19.31
N LEU A 297 7.79 2.56 19.66
CA LEU A 297 8.58 3.75 19.97
C LEU A 297 9.46 3.54 21.20
N ASP A 298 8.90 2.98 22.28
CA ASP A 298 9.63 2.68 23.52
C ASP A 298 10.78 1.70 23.25
N ALA A 299 10.52 0.63 22.49
CA ALA A 299 11.56 -0.35 22.13
C ALA A 299 12.69 0.27 21.30
N LEU A 300 12.37 1.12 20.29
CA LEU A 300 13.39 1.83 19.51
C LEU A 300 14.19 2.82 20.36
N SER A 301 13.52 3.57 21.24
CA SER A 301 14.16 4.52 22.13
C SER A 301 15.10 3.82 23.12
N TYR A 302 14.67 2.68 23.67
CA TYR A 302 15.47 1.87 24.58
C TYR A 302 16.67 1.24 23.87
N ALA A 303 16.51 0.78 22.63
CA ALA A 303 17.58 0.22 21.82
C ALA A 303 18.80 1.15 21.71
N ARG A 304 18.62 2.46 21.71
CA ARG A 304 19.69 3.47 21.68
C ARG A 304 20.47 3.57 23.00
N THR A 305 19.93 3.06 24.11
CA THR A 305 20.55 3.13 25.43
C THR A 305 21.16 1.80 25.86
N CYS A 306 20.99 0.74 25.07
CA CYS A 306 21.55 -0.57 25.36
C CYS A 306 23.07 -0.55 25.42
N GLN A 307 23.65 -1.30 26.36
CA GLN A 307 25.09 -1.41 26.51
C GLN A 307 25.71 -2.48 25.59
N THR A 308 24.90 -3.44 25.12
CA THR A 308 25.34 -4.48 24.20
C THR A 308 24.51 -4.49 22.93
N LYS A 309 25.10 -4.90 21.81
CA LYS A 309 24.39 -5.06 20.55
C LYS A 309 23.31 -6.15 20.66
N ALA A 310 23.56 -7.19 21.46
CA ALA A 310 22.57 -8.24 21.70
C ALA A 310 21.27 -7.70 22.33
N ASP A 311 21.38 -6.83 23.36
CA ASP A 311 20.22 -6.22 23.98
C ASP A 311 19.47 -5.28 23.00
N ALA A 312 20.21 -4.53 22.20
CA ALA A 312 19.62 -3.69 21.16
C ALA A 312 18.89 -4.51 20.08
N VAL A 313 19.43 -5.69 19.72
CA VAL A 313 18.75 -6.62 18.80
C VAL A 313 17.43 -7.11 19.38
N GLU A 314 17.36 -7.44 20.69
CA GLU A 314 16.10 -7.86 21.31
C GLU A 314 15.06 -6.73 21.25
N CYS A 315 15.42 -5.49 21.52
CA CYS A 315 14.49 -4.35 21.34
C CYS A 315 13.97 -4.23 19.90
N TRP A 316 14.85 -4.41 18.92
CA TRP A 316 14.45 -4.40 17.52
C TRP A 316 13.57 -5.60 17.12
N ARG A 317 13.74 -6.74 17.78
CA ARG A 317 12.84 -7.90 17.59
C ARG A 317 11.41 -7.62 18.08
N GLU A 318 11.26 -6.84 19.14
CA GLU A 318 9.93 -6.37 19.56
C GLU A 318 9.23 -5.55 18.48
N VAL A 319 9.99 -4.84 17.64
CA VAL A 319 9.44 -4.03 16.55
C VAL A 319 9.31 -4.83 15.26
N MET A 320 10.39 -5.45 14.80
CA MET A 320 10.50 -6.08 13.48
C MET A 320 10.18 -7.59 13.47
N GLY A 321 9.92 -8.17 14.65
CA GLY A 321 9.65 -9.60 14.81
C GLY A 321 10.91 -10.43 15.03
N ALA A 322 10.75 -11.69 15.48
CA ALA A 322 11.83 -12.58 15.88
C ALA A 322 12.89 -12.85 14.80
N THR A 323 12.61 -12.54 13.54
CA THR A 323 13.55 -12.72 12.42
C THR A 323 14.56 -11.58 12.28
N PHE A 324 14.42 -10.50 13.07
CA PHE A 324 15.41 -9.43 13.07
C PHE A 324 16.73 -9.93 13.66
N ASN A 325 17.82 -9.72 12.93
CA ASN A 325 19.18 -10.04 13.34
C ASN A 325 20.13 -8.99 12.74
N ALA A 326 21.16 -8.59 13.51
CA ALA A 326 22.09 -7.51 13.17
C ALA A 326 23.55 -7.87 13.51
#